data_fbf934f74988e6979ad5a8ab205a3807
#
_entry.id   fbf934f74988e6979ad5a8ab205a3807
#
_cell.length_a   1.000
_cell.length_b   1.000
_cell.length_c   1.000
_cell.angle_alpha   90.00
_cell.angle_beta   90.00
_cell.angle_gamma   90.00
#
_symmetry.space_group_name_H-M   'P 1'
#
loop_
_entity.id
_entity.type
_entity.pdbx_description
1 polymer ?
#
loop_
_entity_poly.entity_id
_entity_poly.type
_entity_poly.pdbx_seq_one_letter_code
_entity_poly.pdbx_strand_id
1 'polypeptide(L)'
;VAAAGACVAATAAGLPKIEVLATGGTIAGSGASATGSAYQAGKVSVNHLVAAVPQLADIAEITPKQVVQIGSQDMTDDVWLKLNKTINEDCRKFDGFVITHGTDTMEETAYFLNLTLRCKKPVVLVGAMLPSTGLGADGPRNLYNAVLTAAEKKTAEQGVVIAMDN
;
A
#
# COMPACT_ATOMS: atom_id res chain seq x y z
N VAL A 1 -27.08 -22.89 -41.92
CA VAL A 1 -26.72 -23.08 -40.49
C VAL A 1 -26.18 -21.77 -39.99
N ALA A 2 -27.01 -21.01 -39.26
CA ALA A 2 -26.64 -19.71 -38.67
C ALA A 2 -26.00 -19.98 -37.30
N ALA A 3 -24.73 -19.64 -37.15
CA ALA A 3 -24.05 -19.64 -35.86
C ALA A 3 -24.40 -18.33 -35.11
N ALA A 4 -25.24 -18.42 -34.08
CA ALA A 4 -25.50 -17.34 -33.19
C ALA A 4 -24.28 -17.16 -32.24
N GLY A 5 -23.48 -16.14 -32.49
CA GLY A 5 -22.43 -15.73 -31.61
C GLY A 5 -23.02 -15.14 -30.34
N ALA A 6 -22.92 -15.84 -29.21
CA ALA A 6 -23.26 -15.32 -27.92
C ALA A 6 -22.22 -14.25 -27.53
N CYS A 7 -22.61 -12.99 -27.63
CA CYS A 7 -21.84 -11.88 -27.08
C CYS A 7 -21.96 -11.97 -25.55
N VAL A 8 -20.93 -12.48 -24.89
CA VAL A 8 -20.84 -12.44 -23.43
C VAL A 8 -20.63 -10.96 -23.07
N ALA A 9 -21.66 -10.34 -22.58
CA ALA A 9 -21.57 -9.00 -21.99
C ALA A 9 -20.63 -9.12 -20.77
N ALA A 10 -19.41 -8.61 -20.88
CA ALA A 10 -18.55 -8.37 -19.74
C ALA A 10 -19.28 -7.33 -18.87
N THR A 11 -19.83 -7.76 -17.74
CA THR A 11 -20.29 -6.84 -16.72
C THR A 11 -19.07 -6.04 -16.30
N ALA A 12 -19.11 -4.72 -16.48
CA ALA A 12 -18.08 -3.83 -15.95
C ALA A 12 -18.08 -4.00 -14.43
N ALA A 13 -17.20 -4.84 -13.92
CA ALA A 13 -16.91 -4.90 -12.50
C ALA A 13 -16.38 -3.51 -12.13
N GLY A 14 -16.96 -2.88 -11.08
CA GLY A 14 -16.44 -1.61 -10.57
C GLY A 14 -14.95 -1.73 -10.20
N LEU A 15 -14.29 -0.60 -10.03
CA LEU A 15 -12.88 -0.56 -9.61
C LEU A 15 -12.70 -1.34 -8.29
N PRO A 16 -11.58 -2.04 -8.11
CA PRO A 16 -11.29 -2.75 -6.87
C PRO A 16 -11.18 -1.76 -5.69
N LYS A 17 -11.67 -2.14 -4.54
CA LYS A 17 -11.59 -1.36 -3.31
C LYS A 17 -10.29 -1.69 -2.57
N ILE A 18 -9.40 -0.71 -2.45
CA ILE A 18 -8.09 -0.89 -1.81
C ILE A 18 -8.01 -0.01 -0.55
N GLU A 19 -7.70 -0.62 0.59
CA GLU A 19 -7.38 0.10 1.81
C GLU A 19 -5.88 0.39 1.87
N VAL A 20 -5.51 1.67 2.02
CA VAL A 20 -4.12 2.09 2.20
C VAL A 20 -3.87 2.35 3.68
N LEU A 21 -3.15 1.44 4.33
CA LEU A 21 -2.80 1.46 5.75
C LEU A 21 -1.44 2.14 5.92
N ALA A 22 -1.39 3.32 6.52
CA ALA A 22 -0.13 4.03 6.70
C ALA A 22 0.48 3.81 8.09
N THR A 23 1.74 3.39 8.11
CA THR A 23 2.54 3.28 9.34
C THR A 23 3.59 4.39 9.47
N GLY A 24 3.92 5.07 8.38
CA GLY A 24 4.94 6.11 8.34
C GLY A 24 6.08 5.80 7.37
N GLY A 25 7.32 5.82 7.86
CA GLY A 25 8.53 5.58 7.07
C GLY A 25 8.95 6.77 6.21
N THR A 26 9.97 6.55 5.37
CA THR A 26 10.54 7.55 4.44
C THR A 26 9.52 8.00 3.39
N ILE A 27 8.67 7.11 2.92
CA ILE A 27 7.60 7.43 1.96
C ILE A 27 6.67 8.54 2.48
N ALA A 28 6.47 8.59 3.79
CA ALA A 28 5.75 9.64 4.53
C ALA A 28 6.73 10.64 5.21
N GLY A 29 7.98 10.65 4.79
CA GLY A 29 9.01 11.53 5.32
C GLY A 29 8.94 12.94 4.73
N SER A 30 9.30 13.94 5.54
CA SER A 30 9.38 15.34 5.11
C SER A 30 10.69 15.96 5.59
N GLY A 31 11.40 16.61 4.68
CA GLY A 31 12.61 17.39 4.94
C GLY A 31 12.40 18.86 4.67
N ALA A 32 13.25 19.70 5.25
CA ALA A 32 13.23 21.15 5.06
C ALA A 32 13.75 21.60 3.68
N SER A 33 14.48 20.73 2.98
CA SER A 33 15.11 21.00 1.68
C SER A 33 14.91 19.83 0.74
N ALA A 34 14.60 20.11 -0.51
CA ALA A 34 14.46 19.10 -1.55
C ALA A 34 15.77 18.39 -1.93
N THR A 35 16.92 19.01 -1.64
CA THR A 35 18.27 18.48 -1.94
C THR A 35 19.03 18.07 -0.68
N GLY A 36 18.47 18.29 0.50
CA GLY A 36 19.09 17.92 1.77
C GLY A 36 18.80 16.47 2.14
N SER A 37 19.74 15.84 2.82
CA SER A 37 19.60 14.47 3.32
C SER A 37 18.82 14.36 4.64
N ALA A 38 18.68 15.48 5.37
CA ALA A 38 17.99 15.49 6.65
C ALA A 38 16.47 15.56 6.46
N TYR A 39 15.76 14.57 6.97
CA TYR A 39 14.30 14.50 6.97
C TYR A 39 13.78 13.80 8.23
N GLN A 40 12.49 13.93 8.48
CA GLN A 40 11.79 13.21 9.55
C GLN A 40 10.81 12.22 8.92
N ALA A 41 10.96 10.94 9.25
CA ALA A 41 10.05 9.88 8.80
C ALA A 41 8.64 10.08 9.39
N GLY A 42 7.62 9.63 8.66
CA GLY A 42 6.25 9.60 9.14
C GLY A 42 5.59 10.96 9.36
N LYS A 43 6.05 12.05 8.75
CA LYS A 43 5.46 13.40 8.95
C LYS A 43 4.27 13.69 8.04
N VAL A 44 4.18 13.01 6.91
CA VAL A 44 3.12 13.21 5.93
C VAL A 44 1.98 12.23 6.21
N SER A 45 0.75 12.74 6.28
CA SER A 45 -0.42 11.89 6.51
C SER A 45 -0.74 11.02 5.28
N VAL A 46 -1.43 9.92 5.52
CA VAL A 46 -1.89 9.01 4.45
C VAL A 46 -2.75 9.74 3.40
N ASN A 47 -3.58 10.70 3.81
CA ASN A 47 -4.40 11.48 2.88
C ASN A 47 -3.55 12.29 1.91
N HIS A 48 -2.45 12.89 2.37
CA HIS A 48 -1.52 13.61 1.50
C HIS A 48 -0.77 12.67 0.55
N LEU A 49 -0.38 11.48 1.01
CA LEU A 49 0.27 10.49 0.15
C LEU A 49 -0.65 10.05 -1.00
N VAL A 50 -1.90 9.76 -0.70
CA VAL A 50 -2.90 9.39 -1.72
C VAL A 50 -3.21 10.55 -2.65
N ALA A 51 -3.39 11.78 -2.11
CA ALA A 51 -3.65 12.98 -2.91
C ALA A 51 -2.49 13.37 -3.84
N ALA A 52 -1.25 12.98 -3.50
CA ALA A 52 -0.08 13.21 -4.36
C ALA A 52 -0.07 12.32 -5.62
N VAL A 53 -0.94 11.30 -5.70
CA VAL A 53 -1.03 10.35 -6.82
C VAL A 53 -2.47 10.26 -7.31
N PRO A 54 -3.01 11.31 -7.98
CA PRO A 54 -4.41 11.34 -8.43
C PRO A 54 -4.76 10.19 -9.40
N GLN A 55 -3.78 9.65 -10.11
CA GLN A 55 -3.93 8.50 -11.02
C GLN A 55 -4.40 7.22 -10.32
N LEU A 56 -4.33 7.14 -8.99
CA LEU A 56 -4.88 6.02 -8.22
C LEU A 56 -6.38 5.86 -8.46
N ALA A 57 -7.11 6.95 -8.67
CA ALA A 57 -8.53 6.94 -8.94
C ALA A 57 -8.91 6.23 -10.26
N ASP A 58 -7.96 6.07 -11.17
CA ASP A 58 -8.17 5.37 -12.45
C ASP A 58 -8.08 3.84 -12.29
N ILE A 59 -7.46 3.35 -11.21
CA ILE A 59 -7.16 1.92 -11.02
C ILE A 59 -7.86 1.30 -9.81
N ALA A 60 -8.26 2.09 -8.80
CA ALA A 60 -8.90 1.59 -7.59
C ALA A 60 -9.74 2.65 -6.86
N GLU A 61 -10.73 2.20 -6.08
CA GLU A 61 -11.37 3.01 -5.05
C GLU A 61 -10.51 2.95 -3.77
N ILE A 62 -9.83 4.06 -3.45
CA ILE A 62 -8.88 4.11 -2.33
C ILE A 62 -9.55 4.57 -1.05
N THR A 63 -9.34 3.81 0.02
CA THR A 63 -9.68 4.21 1.40
C THR A 63 -8.41 4.34 2.21
N PRO A 64 -7.97 5.57 2.53
CA PRO A 64 -6.78 5.78 3.34
C PRO A 64 -7.08 5.64 4.84
N LYS A 65 -6.18 4.99 5.59
CA LYS A 65 -6.30 4.80 7.04
C LYS A 65 -4.94 4.91 7.71
N GLN A 66 -4.80 5.88 8.61
CA GLN A 66 -3.58 6.02 9.41
C GLN A 66 -3.59 5.01 10.56
N VAL A 67 -2.62 4.12 10.60
CA VAL A 67 -2.45 3.11 11.67
C VAL A 67 -1.56 3.67 12.77
N VAL A 68 -0.36 4.07 12.40
CA VAL A 68 0.62 4.79 13.24
C VAL A 68 1.40 5.77 12.36
N GLN A 69 2.31 6.55 12.98
CA GLN A 69 3.09 7.56 12.27
C GLN A 69 4.52 7.59 12.83
N ILE A 70 5.31 6.58 12.44
CA ILE A 70 6.65 6.28 13.01
C ILE A 70 7.69 6.05 11.91
N GLY A 71 8.96 6.08 12.27
CA GLY A 71 10.02 5.42 11.50
C GLY A 71 9.96 3.91 11.71
N SER A 72 10.44 3.12 10.75
CA SER A 72 10.36 1.66 10.89
C SER A 72 11.26 1.10 11.98
N GLN A 73 12.32 1.80 12.36
CA GLN A 73 13.15 1.47 13.52
C GLN A 73 12.37 1.48 14.86
N ASP A 74 11.22 2.17 14.90
CA ASP A 74 10.34 2.25 16.07
C ASP A 74 9.14 1.27 15.98
N MET A 75 9.21 0.31 15.06
CA MET A 75 8.19 -0.72 14.91
C MET A 75 8.16 -1.63 16.14
N THR A 76 6.96 -1.99 16.59
CA THR A 76 6.74 -2.83 17.76
C THR A 76 5.73 -3.95 17.46
N ASP A 77 5.72 -4.98 18.31
CA ASP A 77 4.74 -6.07 18.23
C ASP A 77 3.30 -5.55 18.27
N ASP A 78 3.02 -4.49 19.06
CA ASP A 78 1.68 -3.89 19.14
C ASP A 78 1.24 -3.28 17.80
N VAL A 79 2.16 -2.70 17.04
CA VAL A 79 1.88 -2.17 15.70
C VAL A 79 1.61 -3.31 14.73
N TRP A 80 2.38 -4.39 14.77
CA TRP A 80 2.14 -5.59 13.98
C TRP A 80 0.79 -6.23 14.28
N LEU A 81 0.45 -6.39 15.56
CA LEU A 81 -0.85 -6.91 15.99
C LEU A 81 -2.00 -6.01 15.55
N LYS A 82 -1.81 -4.68 15.60
CA LYS A 82 -2.80 -3.71 15.13
C LYS A 82 -3.02 -3.81 13.62
N LEU A 83 -1.95 -3.95 12.82
CA LEU A 83 -2.03 -4.16 11.37
C LEU A 83 -2.77 -5.47 11.06
N ASN A 84 -2.36 -6.56 11.69
CA ASN A 84 -2.98 -7.88 11.52
C ASN A 84 -4.48 -7.84 11.83
N LYS A 85 -4.85 -7.27 12.98
CA LYS A 85 -6.25 -7.10 13.38
C LYS A 85 -7.03 -6.29 12.37
N THR A 86 -6.51 -5.13 11.95
CA THR A 86 -7.16 -4.24 10.98
C THR A 86 -7.45 -4.97 9.67
N ILE A 87 -6.45 -5.63 9.09
CA ILE A 87 -6.58 -6.34 7.81
C ILE A 87 -7.60 -7.48 7.92
N ASN A 88 -7.57 -8.25 9.01
CA ASN A 88 -8.51 -9.36 9.20
C ASN A 88 -9.96 -8.86 9.38
N GLU A 89 -10.18 -7.77 10.12
CA GLU A 89 -11.52 -7.17 10.35
C GLU A 89 -12.08 -6.54 9.07
N ASP A 90 -11.23 -5.92 8.27
CA ASP A 90 -11.62 -5.22 7.04
C ASP A 90 -11.57 -6.10 5.77
N CYS A 91 -11.14 -7.36 5.91
CA CYS A 91 -10.92 -8.30 4.80
C CYS A 91 -12.14 -8.49 3.87
N ARG A 92 -13.37 -8.38 4.41
CA ARG A 92 -14.60 -8.52 3.62
C ARG A 92 -15.04 -7.21 2.96
N LYS A 93 -14.48 -6.07 3.36
CA LYS A 93 -14.85 -4.74 2.87
C LYS A 93 -14.01 -4.32 1.66
N PHE A 94 -12.79 -4.85 1.56
CA PHE A 94 -11.80 -4.48 0.56
C PHE A 94 -11.38 -5.66 -0.30
N ASP A 95 -10.89 -5.35 -1.49
CA ASP A 95 -10.35 -6.32 -2.45
C ASP A 95 -8.85 -6.51 -2.29
N GLY A 96 -8.15 -5.57 -1.67
CA GLY A 96 -6.74 -5.63 -1.37
C GLY A 96 -6.30 -4.56 -0.36
N PHE A 97 -5.07 -4.69 0.13
CA PHE A 97 -4.47 -3.82 1.14
C PHE A 97 -3.08 -3.38 0.69
N VAL A 98 -2.78 -2.10 0.87
CA VAL A 98 -1.44 -1.54 0.70
C VAL A 98 -0.98 -0.97 2.04
N ILE A 99 0.23 -1.30 2.47
CA ILE A 99 0.80 -0.81 3.74
C ILE A 99 2.01 0.06 3.40
N THR A 100 1.92 1.38 3.67
CA THR A 100 3.12 2.23 3.58
C THR A 100 3.99 2.04 4.81
N HIS A 101 5.29 1.82 4.59
CA HIS A 101 6.22 1.40 5.62
C HIS A 101 7.61 2.00 5.40
N GLY A 102 8.41 2.09 6.45
CA GLY A 102 9.83 2.38 6.33
C GLY A 102 10.63 1.14 5.96
N THR A 103 11.79 1.33 5.33
CA THR A 103 12.56 0.24 4.72
C THR A 103 13.40 -0.55 5.71
N ASP A 104 13.67 -0.04 6.93
CA ASP A 104 14.60 -0.68 7.87
C ASP A 104 14.09 -2.02 8.43
N THR A 105 12.76 -2.19 8.57
CA THR A 105 12.11 -3.40 9.12
C THR A 105 10.92 -3.87 8.29
N MET A 106 10.88 -3.51 7.02
CA MET A 106 9.77 -3.83 6.13
C MET A 106 9.60 -5.34 5.93
N GLU A 107 10.71 -6.04 5.75
CA GLU A 107 10.73 -7.49 5.55
C GLU A 107 10.23 -8.24 6.79
N GLU A 108 10.56 -7.76 7.99
CA GLU A 108 10.09 -8.35 9.24
C GLU A 108 8.57 -8.21 9.38
N THR A 109 8.03 -7.01 9.08
CA THR A 109 6.59 -6.76 9.05
C THR A 109 5.90 -7.60 7.99
N ALA A 110 6.46 -7.71 6.79
CA ALA A 110 5.93 -8.54 5.71
C ALA A 110 5.90 -10.02 6.13
N TYR A 111 6.98 -10.51 6.72
CA TYR A 111 7.09 -11.89 7.17
C TYR A 111 6.10 -12.21 8.29
N PHE A 112 5.98 -11.34 9.30
CA PHE A 112 5.00 -11.48 10.37
C PHE A 112 3.57 -11.57 9.83
N LEU A 113 3.19 -10.64 8.95
CA LEU A 113 1.85 -10.63 8.37
C LEU A 113 1.61 -11.86 7.48
N ASN A 114 2.61 -12.29 6.70
CA ASN A 114 2.50 -13.48 5.86
C ASN A 114 2.20 -14.75 6.67
N LEU A 115 2.78 -14.88 7.86
CA LEU A 115 2.56 -16.04 8.74
C LEU A 115 1.25 -15.98 9.50
N THR A 116 0.72 -14.80 9.78
CA THR A 116 -0.34 -14.61 10.79
C THR A 116 -1.68 -14.16 10.23
N LEU A 117 -1.74 -13.62 9.00
CA LEU A 117 -2.97 -13.17 8.38
C LEU A 117 -3.88 -14.35 8.01
N ARG A 118 -5.18 -14.19 8.32
CA ARG A 118 -6.25 -15.08 7.88
C ARG A 118 -6.94 -14.58 6.61
N CYS A 119 -6.81 -13.29 6.33
CA CYS A 119 -7.32 -12.65 5.12
C CYS A 119 -6.62 -13.22 3.89
N LYS A 120 -7.40 -13.61 2.88
CA LYS A 120 -6.91 -14.18 1.61
C LYS A 120 -6.99 -13.15 0.46
N LYS A 121 -6.85 -11.89 0.79
CA LYS A 121 -6.77 -10.80 -0.19
C LYS A 121 -5.31 -10.40 -0.41
N PRO A 122 -4.98 -9.76 -1.55
CA PRO A 122 -3.66 -9.16 -1.75
C PRO A 122 -3.26 -8.22 -0.62
N VAL A 123 -2.04 -8.37 -0.11
CA VAL A 123 -1.44 -7.46 0.88
C VAL A 123 -0.05 -7.08 0.39
N VAL A 124 0.15 -5.80 0.16
CA VAL A 124 1.37 -5.26 -0.46
C VAL A 124 1.99 -4.20 0.45
N LEU A 125 3.24 -4.39 0.88
CA LEU A 125 4.00 -3.35 1.55
C LEU A 125 4.71 -2.49 0.53
N VAL A 126 4.84 -1.19 0.82
CA VAL A 126 5.51 -0.22 -0.02
C VAL A 126 6.27 0.81 0.82
N GLY A 127 7.44 1.18 0.36
CA GLY A 127 8.27 2.22 0.94
C GLY A 127 8.82 3.17 -0.10
N ALA A 128 9.75 4.02 0.32
CA ALA A 128 10.51 4.89 -0.55
C ALA A 128 11.93 5.07 -0.01
N MET A 129 12.87 5.32 -0.91
CA MET A 129 14.26 5.62 -0.55
C MET A 129 14.47 7.12 -0.34
N LEU A 130 13.63 7.96 -0.96
CA LEU A 130 13.67 9.41 -0.81
C LEU A 130 12.41 9.92 -0.09
N PRO A 131 12.54 10.94 0.80
CA PRO A 131 11.39 11.55 1.45
C PRO A 131 10.47 12.22 0.43
N SER A 132 9.20 12.38 0.74
CA SER A 132 8.19 12.93 -0.16
C SER A 132 8.51 14.34 -0.67
N THR A 133 9.30 15.11 0.07
CA THR A 133 9.78 16.45 -0.29
C THR A 133 11.09 16.44 -1.08
N GLY A 134 11.72 15.27 -1.26
CA GLY A 134 12.99 15.13 -1.97
C GLY A 134 12.85 15.30 -3.47
N LEU A 135 13.89 15.88 -4.10
CA LEU A 135 13.95 15.95 -5.56
C LEU A 135 14.08 14.54 -6.15
N GLY A 136 13.12 14.17 -7.01
CA GLY A 136 13.07 12.82 -7.57
C GLY A 136 12.48 11.77 -6.62
N ALA A 137 11.67 12.17 -5.61
CA ALA A 137 11.01 11.26 -4.68
C ALA A 137 10.34 10.08 -5.41
N ASP A 138 10.69 8.87 -5.00
CA ASP A 138 10.23 7.61 -5.59
C ASP A 138 8.88 7.14 -5.02
N GLY A 139 8.48 7.68 -3.86
CA GLY A 139 7.26 7.30 -3.13
C GLY A 139 5.98 7.31 -3.97
N PRO A 140 5.67 8.36 -4.74
CA PRO A 140 4.46 8.42 -5.56
C PRO A 140 4.38 7.27 -6.58
N ARG A 141 5.46 6.97 -7.30
CA ARG A 141 5.53 5.86 -8.26
C ARG A 141 5.40 4.51 -7.55
N ASN A 142 6.11 4.34 -6.44
CA ASN A 142 6.06 3.10 -5.66
C ASN A 142 4.64 2.85 -5.12
N LEU A 143 3.97 3.89 -4.62
CA LEU A 143 2.58 3.78 -4.15
C LEU A 143 1.62 3.39 -5.28
N TYR A 144 1.75 4.00 -6.47
CA TYR A 144 0.96 3.63 -7.64
C TYR A 144 1.14 2.15 -8.00
N ASN A 145 2.38 1.68 -8.10
CA ASN A 145 2.70 0.29 -8.41
C ASN A 145 2.18 -0.68 -7.34
N ALA A 146 2.27 -0.31 -6.06
CA ALA A 146 1.75 -1.13 -4.96
C ALA A 146 0.23 -1.28 -5.03
N VAL A 147 -0.50 -0.20 -5.34
CA VAL A 147 -1.96 -0.25 -5.52
C VAL A 147 -2.33 -1.08 -6.74
N LEU A 148 -1.62 -0.93 -7.85
CA LEU A 148 -1.83 -1.75 -9.04
C LEU A 148 -1.61 -3.25 -8.74
N THR A 149 -0.56 -3.57 -7.99
CA THR A 149 -0.26 -4.94 -7.54
C THR A 149 -1.35 -5.47 -6.58
N ALA A 150 -1.85 -4.65 -5.66
CA ALA A 150 -2.92 -5.02 -4.74
C ALA A 150 -4.29 -5.18 -5.43
N ALA A 151 -4.50 -4.49 -6.56
CA ALA A 151 -5.71 -4.63 -7.39
C ALA A 151 -5.75 -5.94 -8.17
N GLU A 152 -4.60 -6.57 -8.41
CA GLU A 152 -4.50 -7.85 -9.11
C GLU A 152 -4.78 -9.02 -8.15
N LYS A 153 -5.90 -9.71 -8.33
CA LYS A 153 -6.35 -10.79 -7.43
C LYS A 153 -5.34 -11.92 -7.27
N LYS A 154 -4.56 -12.23 -8.31
CA LYS A 154 -3.54 -13.28 -8.27
C LYS A 154 -2.40 -12.99 -7.31
N THR A 155 -2.18 -11.73 -6.93
CA THR A 155 -1.18 -11.36 -5.93
C THR A 155 -1.45 -12.07 -4.59
N ALA A 156 -2.70 -12.36 -4.25
CA ALA A 156 -3.03 -13.11 -3.04
C ALA A 156 -2.42 -14.52 -2.97
N GLU A 157 -2.09 -15.12 -4.11
CA GLU A 157 -1.47 -16.45 -4.20
C GLU A 157 0.03 -16.40 -3.82
N GLN A 158 0.63 -15.21 -3.83
CA GLN A 158 2.04 -15.01 -3.47
C GLN A 158 2.24 -14.76 -1.97
N GLY A 159 1.15 -14.64 -1.19
CA GLY A 159 1.21 -14.19 0.19
C GLY A 159 1.35 -12.67 0.30
N VAL A 160 2.04 -12.22 1.35
CA VAL A 160 2.36 -10.79 1.54
C VAL A 160 3.60 -10.43 0.72
N VAL A 161 3.48 -9.42 -0.13
CA VAL A 161 4.56 -9.00 -1.03
C VAL A 161 5.04 -7.58 -0.73
N ILE A 162 6.24 -7.27 -1.18
CA ILE A 162 6.82 -5.91 -1.12
C ILE A 162 6.94 -5.41 -2.56
N ALA A 163 6.41 -4.21 -2.83
CA ALA A 163 6.52 -3.53 -4.11
C ALA A 163 7.34 -2.25 -3.94
N MET A 164 8.57 -2.27 -4.40
CA MET A 164 9.49 -1.13 -4.39
C MET A 164 10.35 -1.18 -5.63
N ASP A 165 10.64 0.00 -6.13
CA ASP A 165 11.53 0.27 -7.26
C ASP A 165 11.37 -0.67 -8.47
N ASN A 166 11.44 -0.11 -9.66
CA ASN A 166 11.36 -0.87 -10.93
C ASN A 166 12.60 -0.60 -11.75
#